data_9d96a82f0663caa17ebf0882bfdccc62
#
_entry.id   9d96a82f0663caa17ebf0882bfdccc62
#
_cell.length_a   1.000
_cell.length_b   1.000
_cell.length_c   1.000
_cell.angle_alpha   90.00
_cell.angle_beta   90.00
_cell.angle_gamma   90.00
#
_symmetry.space_group_name_H-M   'P 1'
#
loop_
_entity.id
_entity.type
_entity.pdbx_description
1 polymer ?
#
loop_
_entity_poly.entity_id
_entity_poly.type
_entity_poly.pdbx_seq_one_letter_code
_entity_poly.pdbx_strand_id
1 'polypeptide(L)'
;MAYSAEDIAEHPNFVEALRDFAASLRQQFDDSPRLSRMLASHQRWLLSQAAFALQLEYDPSQPGSGLTTTNLREIITSNNAASRNTVLNFLDQLLSYKFVRIVGDPTRRPKRYEATEVTYQAVYLWLLANLLVLDRLDGGDRVATLRGRPELLRLVQPQIARRACLEPRWLEPPPRVALFLWTEAGGLVMDELVRRAVEPVPGGEAYEIGRIDARQLAEQFMISRTHLQRLFRRAVDAGCLSWPDDTRKNCLLNREFLREYCHWQAVKFSIVDRAYEQICGPVRLEKPEPRLGAVREA
;
A
#
# COMPACT_ATOMS: atom_id res chain seq x y z
N MET A 1 10.02 -20.56 1.53
CA MET A 1 10.19 -19.79 2.81
C MET A 1 9.94 -18.33 2.48
N ALA A 2 9.06 -17.68 3.24
CA ALA A 2 8.75 -16.26 3.01
C ALA A 2 10.00 -15.38 3.19
N TYR A 3 10.09 -14.35 2.37
CA TYR A 3 11.17 -13.37 2.43
C TYR A 3 11.20 -12.60 3.76
N SER A 4 12.39 -12.31 4.27
CA SER A 4 12.56 -11.25 5.27
C SER A 4 12.41 -9.86 4.62
N ALA A 5 12.19 -8.84 5.43
CA ALA A 5 12.14 -7.47 4.92
C ALA A 5 13.52 -7.03 4.37
N GLU A 6 14.57 -7.52 4.97
CA GLU A 6 15.96 -7.28 4.57
C GLU A 6 16.26 -7.89 3.19
N ASP A 7 15.87 -9.17 2.98
CA ASP A 7 16.04 -9.86 1.69
C ASP A 7 15.29 -9.14 0.55
N ILE A 8 14.07 -8.65 0.83
CA ILE A 8 13.28 -7.88 -0.14
C ILE A 8 13.97 -6.54 -0.44
N ALA A 9 14.39 -5.81 0.60
CA ALA A 9 14.96 -4.48 0.44
C ALA A 9 16.28 -4.48 -0.36
N GLU A 10 17.09 -5.53 -0.19
CA GLU A 10 18.38 -5.68 -0.87
C GLU A 10 18.26 -6.42 -2.23
N HIS A 11 17.06 -6.87 -2.59
CA HIS A 11 16.87 -7.57 -3.86
C HIS A 11 17.08 -6.63 -5.06
N PRO A 12 17.91 -6.99 -6.07
CA PRO A 12 18.29 -6.10 -7.16
C PRO A 12 17.10 -5.57 -7.98
N ASN A 13 16.03 -6.36 -8.08
CA ASN A 13 14.83 -6.00 -8.85
C ASN A 13 13.79 -5.24 -8.01
N PHE A 14 14.03 -5.02 -6.70
CA PHE A 14 12.98 -4.49 -5.82
C PHE A 14 12.58 -3.06 -6.13
N VAL A 15 13.54 -2.18 -6.43
CA VAL A 15 13.25 -0.78 -6.80
C VAL A 15 12.38 -0.71 -8.06
N GLU A 16 12.68 -1.53 -9.07
CA GLU A 16 11.89 -1.61 -10.29
C GLU A 16 10.48 -2.16 -10.00
N ALA A 17 10.37 -3.26 -9.26
CA ALA A 17 9.10 -3.84 -8.88
C ALA A 17 8.24 -2.85 -8.04
N LEU A 18 8.87 -2.04 -7.19
CA LEU A 18 8.19 -1.01 -6.42
C LEU A 18 7.69 0.16 -7.29
N ARG A 19 8.42 0.53 -8.34
CA ARG A 19 7.95 1.52 -9.33
C ARG A 19 6.71 1.04 -10.07
N ASP A 20 6.70 -0.22 -10.48
CA ASP A 20 5.54 -0.83 -11.14
C ASP A 20 4.35 -0.99 -10.20
N PHE A 21 4.62 -1.27 -8.92
CA PHE A 21 3.60 -1.22 -7.87
C PHE A 21 2.99 0.18 -7.75
N ALA A 22 3.82 1.24 -7.70
CA ALA A 22 3.35 2.62 -7.66
C ALA A 22 2.55 2.98 -8.93
N ALA A 23 2.93 2.49 -10.11
CA ALA A 23 2.15 2.65 -11.34
C ALA A 23 0.79 1.95 -11.26
N SER A 24 0.73 0.75 -10.68
CA SER A 24 -0.52 0.01 -10.47
C SER A 24 -1.45 0.74 -9.49
N LEU A 25 -0.92 1.28 -8.39
CA LEU A 25 -1.69 2.09 -7.45
C LEU A 25 -2.20 3.39 -8.10
N ARG A 26 -1.40 3.97 -9.00
CA ARG A 26 -1.82 5.13 -9.76
C ARG A 26 -3.00 4.81 -10.67
N GLN A 27 -3.00 3.68 -11.36
CA GLN A 27 -4.14 3.23 -12.17
C GLN A 27 -5.38 3.04 -11.30
N GLN A 28 -5.26 2.38 -10.14
CA GLN A 28 -6.36 2.21 -9.20
C GLN A 28 -6.89 3.56 -8.66
N PHE A 29 -6.00 4.55 -8.51
CA PHE A 29 -6.42 5.90 -8.16
C PHE A 29 -7.28 6.51 -9.26
N ASP A 30 -6.89 6.41 -10.52
CA ASP A 30 -7.65 6.97 -11.65
C ASP A 30 -9.03 6.31 -11.81
N ASP A 31 -9.14 5.00 -11.49
CA ASP A 31 -10.41 4.25 -11.51
C ASP A 31 -11.34 4.61 -10.33
N SER A 32 -10.79 4.92 -9.17
CA SER A 32 -11.55 5.22 -7.94
C SER A 32 -10.89 6.31 -7.08
N PRO A 33 -10.83 7.58 -7.55
CA PRO A 33 -10.04 8.63 -6.92
C PRO A 33 -10.44 8.93 -5.47
N ARG A 34 -11.74 8.92 -5.16
CA ARG A 34 -12.25 9.20 -3.81
C ARG A 34 -11.86 8.12 -2.81
N LEU A 35 -11.96 6.85 -3.20
CA LEU A 35 -11.58 5.72 -2.35
C LEU A 35 -10.08 5.72 -2.10
N SER A 36 -9.28 5.82 -3.15
CA SER A 36 -7.82 5.83 -3.06
C SER A 36 -7.30 7.00 -2.22
N ARG A 37 -7.86 8.22 -2.41
CA ARG A 37 -7.52 9.36 -1.56
C ARG A 37 -7.87 9.12 -0.09
N MET A 38 -9.02 8.51 0.17
CA MET A 38 -9.46 8.21 1.53
C MET A 38 -8.51 7.26 2.25
N LEU A 39 -7.85 6.36 1.50
CA LEU A 39 -6.92 5.36 2.03
C LEU A 39 -5.44 5.80 1.96
N ALA A 40 -5.15 6.97 1.40
CA ALA A 40 -3.79 7.41 1.07
C ALA A 40 -2.91 7.81 2.27
N SER A 41 -3.47 8.02 3.47
CA SER A 41 -2.66 8.20 4.67
C SER A 41 -2.43 6.85 5.36
N HIS A 42 -1.25 6.70 5.96
CA HIS A 42 -0.87 5.45 6.62
C HIS A 42 -1.87 5.01 7.71
N GLN A 43 -2.34 5.95 8.52
CA GLN A 43 -3.34 5.67 9.55
C GLN A 43 -4.67 5.15 8.95
N ARG A 44 -5.13 5.76 7.86
CA ARG A 44 -6.36 5.31 7.19
C ARG A 44 -6.19 3.98 6.48
N TRP A 45 -4.99 3.72 5.97
CA TRP A 45 -4.64 2.42 5.42
C TRP A 45 -4.76 1.33 6.50
N LEU A 46 -4.18 1.52 7.69
CA LEU A 46 -4.30 0.57 8.81
C LEU A 46 -5.76 0.35 9.21
N LEU A 47 -6.54 1.43 9.33
CA LEU A 47 -7.98 1.36 9.61
C LEU A 47 -8.73 0.54 8.55
N SER A 48 -8.42 0.72 7.27
CA SER A 48 -9.07 0.00 6.18
C SER A 48 -8.74 -1.49 6.19
N GLN A 49 -7.47 -1.84 6.45
CA GLN A 49 -7.03 -3.23 6.56
C GLN A 49 -7.74 -3.94 7.72
N ALA A 50 -7.78 -3.32 8.90
CA ALA A 50 -8.46 -3.86 10.07
C ALA A 50 -9.98 -3.98 9.85
N ALA A 51 -10.61 -2.96 9.26
CA ALA A 51 -12.04 -2.97 8.96
C ALA A 51 -12.42 -4.10 7.98
N PHE A 52 -11.63 -4.26 6.92
CA PHE A 52 -11.88 -5.29 5.94
C PHE A 52 -11.64 -6.71 6.50
N ALA A 53 -10.61 -6.89 7.33
CA ALA A 53 -10.36 -8.15 8.03
C ALA A 53 -11.56 -8.56 8.92
N LEU A 54 -12.04 -7.64 9.75
CA LEU A 54 -13.21 -7.88 10.60
C LEU A 54 -14.44 -8.31 9.79
N GLN A 55 -14.66 -7.70 8.62
CA GLN A 55 -15.76 -8.11 7.74
C GLN A 55 -15.56 -9.53 7.21
N LEU A 56 -14.36 -9.90 6.76
CA LEU A 56 -14.08 -11.22 6.21
C LEU A 56 -14.15 -12.32 7.27
N GLU A 57 -13.88 -11.97 8.52
CA GLU A 57 -13.96 -12.86 9.70
C GLU A 57 -15.36 -12.89 10.33
N TYR A 58 -16.37 -12.29 9.70
CA TYR A 58 -17.73 -12.34 10.21
C TYR A 58 -18.24 -13.79 10.29
N ASP A 59 -18.70 -14.16 11.49
CA ASP A 59 -19.32 -15.45 11.77
C ASP A 59 -20.75 -15.22 12.27
N PRO A 60 -21.77 -15.65 11.50
CA PRO A 60 -23.17 -15.48 11.90
C PRO A 60 -23.54 -16.21 13.19
N SER A 61 -22.77 -17.23 13.59
CA SER A 61 -22.99 -17.97 14.84
C SER A 61 -22.49 -17.22 16.08
N GLN A 62 -21.63 -16.19 15.89
CA GLN A 62 -21.03 -15.42 16.99
C GLN A 62 -21.65 -14.02 17.05
N PRO A 63 -22.55 -13.75 18.03
CA PRO A 63 -23.11 -12.43 18.23
C PRO A 63 -22.03 -11.38 18.44
N GLY A 64 -22.11 -10.28 17.68
CA GLY A 64 -21.14 -9.19 17.76
C GLY A 64 -19.87 -9.35 16.92
N SER A 65 -19.70 -10.47 16.18
CA SER A 65 -18.61 -10.63 15.22
C SER A 65 -18.77 -9.69 14.01
N GLY A 66 -17.69 -9.54 13.23
CA GLY A 66 -17.67 -8.74 12.01
C GLY A 66 -17.29 -7.26 12.24
N LEU A 67 -17.43 -6.45 11.20
CA LEU A 67 -17.08 -5.03 11.27
C LEU A 67 -18.14 -4.25 12.03
N THR A 68 -17.79 -3.87 13.25
CA THR A 68 -18.55 -2.95 14.10
C THR A 68 -17.63 -1.82 14.57
N THR A 69 -18.21 -0.72 15.04
CA THR A 69 -17.41 0.37 15.64
C THR A 69 -16.60 -0.11 16.84
N THR A 70 -17.18 -1.03 17.64
CA THR A 70 -16.53 -1.57 18.84
C THR A 70 -15.32 -2.41 18.46
N ASN A 71 -15.48 -3.38 17.56
CA ASN A 71 -14.42 -4.30 17.16
C ASN A 71 -13.27 -3.57 16.45
N LEU A 72 -13.61 -2.63 15.54
CA LEU A 72 -12.59 -1.86 14.87
C LEU A 72 -11.81 -0.98 15.84
N ARG A 73 -12.50 -0.32 16.79
CA ARG A 73 -11.84 0.45 17.83
C ARG A 73 -10.90 -0.41 18.66
N GLU A 74 -11.33 -1.59 19.09
CA GLU A 74 -10.51 -2.50 19.90
C GLU A 74 -9.19 -2.83 19.20
N ILE A 75 -9.20 -3.25 17.94
CA ILE A 75 -7.97 -3.56 17.18
C ILE A 75 -7.06 -2.34 17.07
N ILE A 76 -7.62 -1.18 16.76
CA ILE A 76 -6.83 0.02 16.43
C ILE A 76 -6.31 0.72 17.68
N THR A 77 -7.08 0.80 18.76
CA THR A 77 -6.63 1.49 19.99
C THR A 77 -5.70 0.65 20.85
N SER A 78 -5.81 -0.68 20.84
CA SER A 78 -4.84 -1.54 21.52
C SER A 78 -3.42 -1.43 20.96
N ASN A 79 -3.28 -0.99 19.72
CA ASN A 79 -1.99 -0.79 19.06
C ASN A 79 -1.60 0.68 18.87
N ASN A 80 -2.31 1.61 19.52
CA ASN A 80 -2.10 3.07 19.42
C ASN A 80 -2.11 3.62 17.96
N ALA A 81 -2.68 2.89 17.01
CA ALA A 81 -2.67 3.27 15.59
C ALA A 81 -3.61 4.46 15.30
N ALA A 82 -4.69 4.63 16.06
CA ALA A 82 -5.58 5.78 15.96
C ALA A 82 -6.41 6.02 17.22
N SER A 83 -6.93 7.24 17.37
CA SER A 83 -7.86 7.60 18.45
C SER A 83 -9.27 7.06 18.18
N ARG A 84 -10.09 6.96 19.25
CA ARG A 84 -11.51 6.59 19.15
C ARG A 84 -12.27 7.49 18.14
N ASN A 85 -12.03 8.79 18.18
CA ASN A 85 -12.72 9.74 17.29
C ASN A 85 -12.31 9.54 15.83
N THR A 86 -11.05 9.18 15.58
CA THR A 86 -10.56 8.85 14.23
C THR A 86 -11.29 7.64 13.66
N VAL A 87 -11.50 6.59 14.48
CA VAL A 87 -12.25 5.38 14.06
C VAL A 87 -13.70 5.72 13.70
N LEU A 88 -14.38 6.51 14.54
CA LEU A 88 -15.78 6.93 14.29
C LEU A 88 -15.87 7.73 13.00
N ASN A 89 -15.04 8.77 12.85
CA ASN A 89 -15.01 9.60 11.65
C ASN A 89 -14.70 8.81 10.39
N PHE A 90 -13.82 7.81 10.49
CA PHE A 90 -13.47 6.94 9.37
C PHE A 90 -14.67 6.12 8.90
N LEU A 91 -15.40 5.44 9.80
CA LEU A 91 -16.60 4.67 9.47
C LEU A 91 -17.73 5.54 8.92
N ASP A 92 -17.93 6.74 9.49
CA ASP A 92 -18.93 7.69 9.01
C ASP A 92 -18.62 8.18 7.58
N GLN A 93 -17.34 8.43 7.28
CA GLN A 93 -16.92 8.78 5.93
C GLN A 93 -17.09 7.61 4.95
N LEU A 94 -16.70 6.37 5.33
CA LEU A 94 -16.92 5.19 4.51
C LEU A 94 -18.41 5.00 4.16
N LEU A 95 -19.27 5.22 5.15
CA LEU A 95 -20.72 5.11 4.97
C LEU A 95 -21.26 6.23 4.06
N SER A 96 -20.84 7.47 4.29
CA SER A 96 -21.26 8.65 3.49
C SER A 96 -20.87 8.53 2.02
N TYR A 97 -19.69 7.98 1.74
CA TYR A 97 -19.21 7.73 0.38
C TYR A 97 -19.69 6.40 -0.20
N LYS A 98 -20.50 5.64 0.53
CA LYS A 98 -21.03 4.33 0.12
C LYS A 98 -19.94 3.28 -0.16
N PHE A 99 -18.83 3.38 0.53
CA PHE A 99 -17.78 2.34 0.52
C PHE A 99 -18.10 1.18 1.46
N VAL A 100 -18.93 1.45 2.47
CA VAL A 100 -19.58 0.44 3.31
C VAL A 100 -21.08 0.69 3.38
N ARG A 101 -21.83 -0.32 3.77
CA ARG A 101 -23.28 -0.24 4.06
C ARG A 101 -23.55 -0.81 5.45
N ILE A 102 -24.61 -0.36 6.08
CA ILE A 102 -25.14 -0.98 7.30
C ILE A 102 -25.95 -2.22 6.88
N VAL A 103 -25.76 -3.31 7.62
CA VAL A 103 -26.46 -4.58 7.37
C VAL A 103 -27.19 -5.03 8.61
N GLY A 104 -28.30 -5.74 8.41
CA GLY A 104 -29.23 -6.12 9.48
C GLY A 104 -30.12 -4.95 9.91
N ASP A 105 -30.64 -5.02 11.14
CA ASP A 105 -31.51 -3.99 11.71
C ASP A 105 -30.71 -2.70 12.02
N PRO A 106 -31.01 -1.56 11.35
CA PRO A 106 -30.29 -0.29 11.54
C PRO A 106 -30.51 0.32 12.94
N THR A 107 -31.52 -0.12 13.67
CA THR A 107 -31.81 0.35 15.04
C THR A 107 -31.01 -0.39 16.08
N ARG A 108 -30.57 -1.60 15.77
CA ARG A 108 -29.77 -2.44 16.67
C ARG A 108 -28.37 -1.87 16.92
N ARG A 109 -27.86 -2.06 18.12
CA ARG A 109 -26.49 -1.66 18.52
C ARG A 109 -25.70 -2.87 19.02
N PRO A 110 -24.39 -3.00 18.69
CA PRO A 110 -23.67 -2.15 17.71
C PRO A 110 -24.15 -2.38 16.27
N LYS A 111 -24.06 -1.33 15.43
CA LYS A 111 -24.31 -1.47 13.98
C LYS A 111 -23.22 -2.32 13.35
N ARG A 112 -23.59 -3.24 12.46
CA ARG A 112 -22.66 -3.99 11.62
C ARG A 112 -22.57 -3.36 10.24
N TYR A 113 -21.35 -3.31 9.73
CA TYR A 113 -21.05 -2.74 8.42
C TYR A 113 -20.50 -3.83 7.49
N GLU A 114 -20.71 -3.65 6.20
CA GLU A 114 -20.12 -4.46 5.14
C GLU A 114 -19.55 -3.56 4.05
N ALA A 115 -18.40 -3.94 3.49
CA ALA A 115 -17.85 -3.28 2.31
C ALA A 115 -18.78 -3.48 1.11
N THR A 116 -18.87 -2.45 0.28
CA THR A 116 -19.55 -2.56 -1.00
C THR A 116 -18.62 -3.22 -2.02
N GLU A 117 -19.17 -3.61 -3.16
CA GLU A 117 -18.43 -4.27 -4.23
C GLU A 117 -17.21 -3.47 -4.68
N VAL A 118 -17.36 -2.14 -4.79
CA VAL A 118 -16.25 -1.24 -5.16
C VAL A 118 -15.07 -1.37 -4.19
N THR A 119 -15.35 -1.44 -2.89
CA THR A 119 -14.31 -1.58 -1.87
C THR A 119 -13.70 -2.97 -1.90
N TYR A 120 -14.52 -4.00 -2.09
CA TYR A 120 -14.04 -5.38 -2.19
C TYR A 120 -13.09 -5.53 -3.37
N GLN A 121 -13.48 -5.02 -4.54
CA GLN A 121 -12.67 -5.04 -5.74
C GLN A 121 -11.34 -4.27 -5.56
N ALA A 122 -11.37 -3.10 -4.91
CA ALA A 122 -10.16 -2.32 -4.65
C ALA A 122 -9.17 -3.06 -3.75
N VAL A 123 -9.65 -3.74 -2.70
CA VAL A 123 -8.78 -4.55 -1.82
C VAL A 123 -8.21 -5.76 -2.57
N TYR A 124 -9.01 -6.41 -3.40
CA TYR A 124 -8.55 -7.52 -4.23
C TYR A 124 -7.43 -7.08 -5.21
N LEU A 125 -7.64 -5.97 -5.92
CA LEU A 125 -6.62 -5.41 -6.82
C LEU A 125 -5.36 -4.96 -6.08
N TRP A 126 -5.53 -4.38 -4.89
CA TRP A 126 -4.40 -4.04 -4.03
C TRP A 126 -3.58 -5.28 -3.62
N LEU A 127 -4.24 -6.38 -3.25
CA LEU A 127 -3.55 -7.63 -2.92
C LEU A 127 -2.82 -8.19 -4.15
N LEU A 128 -3.47 -8.23 -5.32
CA LEU A 128 -2.84 -8.66 -6.58
C LEU A 128 -1.58 -7.85 -6.89
N ALA A 129 -1.64 -6.52 -6.73
CA ALA A 129 -0.48 -5.66 -6.97
C ALA A 129 0.68 -5.97 -6.02
N ASN A 130 0.40 -6.25 -4.74
CA ASN A 130 1.44 -6.66 -3.78
C ASN A 130 2.04 -8.03 -4.11
N LEU A 131 1.22 -9.00 -4.48
CA LEU A 131 1.70 -10.33 -4.87
C LEU A 131 2.53 -10.28 -6.16
N LEU A 132 2.18 -9.41 -7.09
CA LEU A 132 2.95 -9.21 -8.32
C LEU A 132 4.37 -8.70 -8.05
N VAL A 133 4.55 -7.83 -7.04
CA VAL A 133 5.90 -7.42 -6.62
C VAL A 133 6.70 -8.64 -6.18
N LEU A 134 6.15 -9.48 -5.33
CA LEU A 134 6.83 -10.68 -4.84
C LEU A 134 7.14 -11.67 -5.97
N ASP A 135 6.20 -11.91 -6.88
CA ASP A 135 6.41 -12.79 -8.04
C ASP A 135 7.52 -12.26 -8.97
N ARG A 136 7.70 -10.94 -9.07
CA ARG A 136 8.82 -10.35 -9.83
C ARG A 136 10.18 -10.55 -9.17
N LEU A 137 10.20 -10.74 -7.85
CA LEU A 137 11.46 -11.00 -7.14
C LEU A 137 11.90 -12.45 -7.31
N ASP A 138 10.99 -13.42 -7.28
CA ASP A 138 11.34 -14.83 -7.24
C ASP A 138 10.79 -15.68 -8.41
N GLY A 139 10.05 -15.09 -9.34
CA GLY A 139 9.41 -15.83 -10.43
C GLY A 139 8.26 -16.73 -9.96
N GLY A 140 7.64 -16.40 -8.83
CA GLY A 140 6.54 -17.17 -8.26
C GLY A 140 5.21 -17.00 -9.02
N ASP A 141 4.22 -17.77 -8.59
CA ASP A 141 2.89 -17.87 -9.20
C ASP A 141 1.74 -17.34 -8.31
N ARG A 142 2.06 -16.48 -7.34
CA ARG A 142 1.09 -15.98 -6.34
C ARG A 142 -0.10 -15.28 -6.99
N VAL A 143 0.16 -14.45 -8.01
CA VAL A 143 -0.89 -13.74 -8.77
C VAL A 143 -1.77 -14.73 -9.53
N ALA A 144 -1.18 -15.70 -10.22
CA ALA A 144 -1.93 -16.73 -10.95
C ALA A 144 -2.80 -17.56 -9.99
N THR A 145 -2.24 -17.95 -8.86
CA THR A 145 -2.94 -18.69 -7.80
C THR A 145 -4.12 -17.91 -7.24
N LEU A 146 -3.95 -16.63 -6.90
CA LEU A 146 -5.05 -15.80 -6.37
C LEU A 146 -6.13 -15.55 -7.44
N ARG A 147 -5.76 -15.36 -8.71
CA ARG A 147 -6.74 -15.23 -9.82
C ARG A 147 -7.55 -16.50 -10.05
N GLY A 148 -6.91 -17.67 -9.97
CA GLY A 148 -7.57 -18.96 -10.08
C GLY A 148 -8.43 -19.33 -8.86
N ARG A 149 -8.15 -18.71 -7.69
CA ARG A 149 -8.79 -18.99 -6.42
C ARG A 149 -9.06 -17.70 -5.63
N PRO A 150 -9.98 -16.82 -6.12
CA PRO A 150 -10.22 -15.51 -5.52
C PRO A 150 -10.74 -15.56 -4.07
N GLU A 151 -11.31 -16.70 -3.66
CA GLU A 151 -11.73 -16.95 -2.28
C GLU A 151 -10.56 -16.90 -1.28
N LEU A 152 -9.31 -17.08 -1.72
CA LEU A 152 -8.11 -16.96 -0.89
C LEU A 152 -7.96 -15.56 -0.28
N LEU A 153 -8.54 -14.52 -0.89
CA LEU A 153 -8.59 -13.19 -0.31
C LEU A 153 -9.16 -13.21 1.12
N ARG A 154 -10.20 -14.02 1.35
CA ARG A 154 -10.86 -14.12 2.66
C ARG A 154 -9.95 -14.71 3.75
N LEU A 155 -8.95 -15.47 3.37
CA LEU A 155 -8.01 -16.11 4.29
C LEU A 155 -6.71 -15.31 4.45
N VAL A 156 -6.17 -14.80 3.34
CA VAL A 156 -4.87 -14.10 3.33
C VAL A 156 -4.98 -12.69 3.91
N GLN A 157 -6.01 -11.93 3.51
CA GLN A 157 -6.12 -10.53 3.89
C GLN A 157 -6.25 -10.30 5.42
N PRO A 158 -7.04 -11.08 6.18
CA PRO A 158 -7.06 -10.94 7.65
C PRO A 158 -5.70 -11.16 8.30
N GLN A 159 -4.89 -12.09 7.78
CA GLN A 159 -3.54 -12.33 8.27
C GLN A 159 -2.60 -11.14 8.00
N ILE A 160 -2.72 -10.52 6.82
CA ILE A 160 -1.99 -9.29 6.50
C ILE A 160 -2.37 -8.18 7.48
N ALA A 161 -3.66 -7.92 7.65
CA ALA A 161 -4.16 -6.85 8.52
C ALA A 161 -3.69 -7.00 9.96
N ARG A 162 -3.82 -8.20 10.53
CA ARG A 162 -3.40 -8.48 11.92
C ARG A 162 -1.90 -8.27 12.10
N ARG A 163 -1.08 -8.78 11.18
CA ARG A 163 0.37 -8.61 11.24
C ARG A 163 0.78 -7.14 11.05
N ALA A 164 0.16 -6.42 10.11
CA ALA A 164 0.46 -5.02 9.85
C ALA A 164 0.12 -4.12 11.04
N CYS A 165 -0.97 -4.41 11.76
CA CYS A 165 -1.36 -3.68 12.97
C CYS A 165 -0.45 -3.98 14.17
N LEU A 166 0.41 -4.99 14.12
CA LEU A 166 1.30 -5.40 15.21
C LEU A 166 2.79 -5.18 14.91
N GLU A 167 3.17 -4.92 13.66
CA GLU A 167 4.58 -4.76 13.27
C GLU A 167 5.08 -3.35 13.57
N PRO A 168 5.96 -3.15 14.57
CA PRO A 168 6.40 -1.80 14.96
C PRO A 168 7.08 -1.04 13.82
N ARG A 169 7.90 -1.71 13.00
CA ARG A 169 8.61 -1.09 11.87
C ARG A 169 7.67 -0.58 10.80
N TRP A 170 6.47 -1.21 10.66
CA TRP A 170 5.44 -0.74 9.77
C TRP A 170 4.62 0.41 10.38
N LEU A 171 4.30 0.32 11.67
CA LEU A 171 3.51 1.32 12.39
C LEU A 171 4.26 2.66 12.53
N GLU A 172 5.58 2.61 12.66
CA GLU A 172 6.45 3.78 12.87
C GLU A 172 7.39 3.96 11.68
N PRO A 173 6.92 4.57 10.58
CA PRO A 173 7.77 4.84 9.42
C PRO A 173 8.93 5.77 9.79
N PRO A 174 10.10 5.63 9.12
CA PRO A 174 11.23 6.53 9.32
C PRO A 174 10.84 8.00 9.14
N PRO A 175 11.50 8.96 9.82
CA PRO A 175 11.05 10.37 9.86
C PRO A 175 10.85 11.02 8.49
N ARG A 176 11.73 10.75 7.52
CA ARG A 176 11.60 11.28 6.15
C ARG A 176 10.41 10.67 5.40
N VAL A 177 10.15 9.38 5.59
CA VAL A 177 8.99 8.68 5.03
C VAL A 177 7.71 9.14 5.73
N ALA A 178 7.73 9.27 7.06
CA ALA A 178 6.64 9.75 7.89
C ALA A 178 6.15 11.14 7.46
N LEU A 179 7.07 12.02 7.00
CA LEU A 179 6.76 13.33 6.47
C LEU A 179 5.65 13.30 5.40
N PHE A 180 5.69 12.31 4.53
CA PHE A 180 4.68 12.11 3.49
C PHE A 180 3.45 11.38 4.05
N LEU A 181 3.65 10.28 4.72
CA LEU A 181 2.58 9.35 5.11
C LEU A 181 1.61 9.90 6.16
N TRP A 182 2.06 10.81 7.03
CA TRP A 182 1.20 11.52 7.98
C TRP A 182 0.52 12.76 7.39
N THR A 183 0.80 13.04 6.12
CA THR A 183 0.21 14.15 5.37
C THR A 183 -0.98 13.65 4.54
N GLU A 184 -2.04 14.45 4.43
CA GLU A 184 -3.19 14.12 3.59
C GLU A 184 -2.75 13.88 2.14
N ALA A 185 -3.16 12.74 1.56
CA ALA A 185 -2.74 12.26 0.24
C ALA A 185 -1.20 12.12 0.04
N GLY A 186 -0.42 12.20 1.12
CA GLY A 186 1.04 12.13 1.03
C GLY A 186 1.56 10.80 0.49
N GLY A 187 0.87 9.68 0.75
CA GLY A 187 1.17 8.39 0.13
C GLY A 187 1.08 8.44 -1.40
N LEU A 188 0.03 9.07 -1.95
CA LEU A 188 -0.11 9.24 -3.40
C LEU A 188 1.00 10.10 -4.01
N VAL A 189 1.41 11.16 -3.30
CA VAL A 189 2.55 11.98 -3.71
C VAL A 189 3.83 11.15 -3.71
N MET A 190 4.04 10.34 -2.67
CA MET A 190 5.21 9.47 -2.56
C MET A 190 5.27 8.44 -3.70
N ASP A 191 4.17 7.77 -3.97
CA ASP A 191 4.06 6.80 -5.07
C ASP A 191 4.36 7.46 -6.43
N GLU A 192 3.89 8.70 -6.65
CA GLU A 192 4.18 9.45 -7.88
C GLU A 192 5.66 9.82 -8.01
N LEU A 193 6.33 10.20 -6.91
CA LEU A 193 7.77 10.46 -6.92
C LEU A 193 8.58 9.20 -7.23
N VAL A 194 8.23 8.08 -6.59
CA VAL A 194 8.90 6.78 -6.79
C VAL A 194 8.70 6.28 -8.21
N ARG A 195 7.49 6.38 -8.75
CA ARG A 195 7.19 5.98 -10.13
C ARG A 195 8.06 6.68 -11.17
N ARG A 196 8.46 7.94 -10.91
CA ARG A 196 9.32 8.73 -11.80
C ARG A 196 10.81 8.45 -11.64
N ALA A 197 11.24 7.79 -10.58
CA ALA A 197 12.63 7.51 -10.29
C ALA A 197 13.16 6.34 -11.14
N VAL A 198 13.44 6.58 -12.43
CA VAL A 198 13.83 5.54 -13.40
C VAL A 198 15.32 5.34 -13.41
N GLU A 199 16.08 6.39 -13.67
CA GLU A 199 17.53 6.32 -13.82
C GLU A 199 18.24 7.24 -12.81
N PRO A 200 19.33 6.77 -12.17
CA PRO A 200 20.12 7.62 -11.30
C PRO A 200 20.90 8.65 -12.14
N VAL A 201 21.11 9.83 -11.57
CA VAL A 201 22.01 10.84 -12.16
C VAL A 201 23.45 10.36 -12.14
N PRO A 202 24.34 10.93 -12.97
CA PRO A 202 25.78 10.68 -12.89
C PRO A 202 26.28 10.91 -11.45
N GLY A 203 27.05 9.95 -10.90
CA GLY A 203 27.44 9.94 -9.49
C GLY A 203 26.51 9.14 -8.57
N GLY A 204 25.28 8.84 -9.01
CA GLY A 204 24.40 7.89 -8.35
C GLY A 204 23.73 8.34 -7.04
N GLU A 205 23.83 9.62 -6.66
CA GLU A 205 23.30 10.14 -5.38
C GLU A 205 21.82 10.49 -5.42
N ALA A 206 21.23 10.60 -6.60
CA ALA A 206 19.84 10.95 -6.79
C ALA A 206 19.26 10.37 -8.09
N TYR A 207 17.94 10.46 -8.21
CA TYR A 207 17.19 10.13 -9.44
C TYR A 207 16.57 11.41 -10.00
N GLU A 208 16.71 11.64 -11.29
CA GLU A 208 16.00 12.71 -11.96
C GLU A 208 14.55 12.30 -12.16
N ILE A 209 13.63 13.03 -11.55
CA ILE A 209 12.19 12.75 -11.64
C ILE A 209 11.43 13.79 -12.48
N GLY A 210 12.18 14.63 -13.18
CA GLY A 210 11.67 15.64 -14.09
C GLY A 210 10.93 16.79 -13.40
N ARG A 211 10.17 17.54 -14.17
CA ARG A 211 9.40 18.67 -13.66
C ARG A 211 8.23 18.21 -12.81
N ILE A 212 8.13 18.78 -11.61
CA ILE A 212 6.97 18.62 -10.74
C ILE A 212 6.09 19.86 -10.85
N ASP A 213 4.92 19.69 -11.46
CA ASP A 213 3.88 20.73 -11.46
C ASP A 213 3.00 20.56 -10.21
N ALA A 214 3.26 21.37 -9.19
CA ALA A 214 2.52 21.33 -7.94
C ALA A 214 1.03 21.68 -8.11
N ARG A 215 0.66 22.45 -9.14
CA ARG A 215 -0.75 22.74 -9.42
C ARG A 215 -1.44 21.51 -9.98
N GLN A 216 -0.86 20.92 -11.01
CA GLN A 216 -1.41 19.71 -11.64
C GLN A 216 -1.53 18.55 -10.64
N LEU A 217 -0.49 18.30 -9.82
CA LEU A 217 -0.54 17.25 -8.79
C LEU A 217 -1.59 17.53 -7.70
N ALA A 218 -1.74 18.81 -7.31
CA ALA A 218 -2.74 19.19 -6.31
C ALA A 218 -4.16 18.96 -6.84
N GLU A 219 -4.45 19.37 -8.08
CA GLU A 219 -5.72 19.12 -8.75
C GLU A 219 -5.98 17.61 -8.88
N GLN A 220 -4.97 16.86 -9.32
CA GLN A 220 -5.02 15.43 -9.54
C GLN A 220 -5.33 14.65 -8.25
N PHE A 221 -4.62 14.94 -7.16
CA PHE A 221 -4.81 14.25 -5.88
C PHE A 221 -5.87 14.91 -4.99
N MET A 222 -6.62 15.90 -5.51
CA MET A 222 -7.69 16.60 -4.81
C MET A 222 -7.24 17.20 -3.47
N ILE A 223 -6.05 17.79 -3.43
CA ILE A 223 -5.49 18.51 -2.27
C ILE A 223 -5.24 19.97 -2.61
N SER A 224 -5.13 20.83 -1.60
CA SER A 224 -4.83 22.23 -1.88
C SER A 224 -3.38 22.41 -2.36
N ARG A 225 -3.18 23.31 -3.33
CA ARG A 225 -1.83 23.68 -3.83
C ARG A 225 -0.90 24.12 -2.69
N THR A 226 -1.43 24.91 -1.74
CA THR A 226 -0.66 25.38 -0.59
C THR A 226 -0.20 24.23 0.30
N HIS A 227 -1.04 23.22 0.49
CA HIS A 227 -0.70 22.03 1.26
C HIS A 227 0.44 21.24 0.58
N LEU A 228 0.34 21.01 -0.72
CA LEU A 228 1.39 20.32 -1.48
C LEU A 228 2.71 21.11 -1.49
N GLN A 229 2.65 22.43 -1.66
CA GLN A 229 3.85 23.28 -1.61
C GLN A 229 4.55 23.24 -0.24
N ARG A 230 3.79 23.20 0.87
CA ARG A 230 4.38 23.02 2.21
C ARG A 230 5.02 21.65 2.36
N LEU A 231 4.38 20.58 1.85
CA LEU A 231 4.94 19.24 1.84
C LEU A 231 6.28 19.22 1.10
N PHE A 232 6.35 19.77 -0.11
CA PHE A 232 7.59 19.81 -0.89
C PHE A 232 8.68 20.65 -0.23
N ARG A 233 8.34 21.78 0.39
CA ARG A 233 9.33 22.56 1.15
C ARG A 233 9.93 21.73 2.27
N ARG A 234 9.09 21.08 3.08
CA ARG A 234 9.56 20.19 4.15
C ARG A 234 10.37 19.00 3.62
N ALA A 235 10.01 18.47 2.46
CA ALA A 235 10.76 17.38 1.82
C ALA A 235 12.15 17.84 1.35
N VAL A 236 12.28 19.09 0.89
CA VAL A 236 13.59 19.70 0.59
C VAL A 236 14.40 19.92 1.86
N ASP A 237 13.80 20.51 2.87
CA ASP A 237 14.46 20.77 4.16
C ASP A 237 14.96 19.47 4.82
N ALA A 238 14.25 18.37 4.60
CA ALA A 238 14.61 17.02 5.08
C ALA A 238 15.58 16.26 4.15
N GLY A 239 16.02 16.86 3.03
CA GLY A 239 16.93 16.23 2.07
C GLY A 239 16.31 15.10 1.25
N CYS A 240 14.97 15.02 1.15
CA CYS A 240 14.29 14.03 0.31
C CYS A 240 14.31 14.42 -1.17
N LEU A 241 14.18 15.72 -1.45
CA LEU A 241 14.11 16.33 -2.77
C LEU A 241 15.09 17.49 -2.89
N SER A 242 15.56 17.76 -4.10
CA SER A 242 16.32 18.96 -4.41
C SER A 242 16.03 19.44 -5.85
N TRP A 243 16.35 20.71 -6.11
CA TRP A 243 16.34 21.27 -7.44
C TRP A 243 17.75 21.77 -7.72
N PRO A 244 18.42 21.29 -8.79
CA PRO A 244 19.80 21.67 -9.11
C PRO A 244 19.92 23.13 -9.56
N ASP A 245 18.82 23.73 -9.98
CA ASP A 245 18.78 25.12 -10.45
C ASP A 245 17.50 25.86 -10.00
N ASP A 246 17.56 27.18 -10.08
CA ASP A 246 16.44 28.07 -9.72
C ASP A 246 15.25 27.97 -10.69
N THR A 247 15.44 27.38 -11.87
CA THR A 247 14.35 27.24 -12.86
C THR A 247 13.33 26.19 -12.44
N ARG A 248 13.68 25.31 -11.51
CA ARG A 248 12.84 24.19 -10.99
C ARG A 248 12.28 23.31 -12.09
N LYS A 249 13.01 23.19 -13.21
CA LYS A 249 12.60 22.33 -14.32
C LYS A 249 12.80 20.86 -13.99
N ASN A 250 13.89 20.54 -13.30
CA ASN A 250 14.24 19.18 -12.93
C ASN A 250 14.28 19.03 -11.42
N CYS A 251 13.46 18.14 -10.89
CA CYS A 251 13.47 17.73 -9.49
C CYS A 251 14.34 16.48 -9.36
N LEU A 252 15.13 16.42 -8.32
CA LEU A 252 15.92 15.26 -7.96
C LEU A 252 15.34 14.61 -6.73
N LEU A 253 15.15 13.29 -6.78
CA LEU A 253 14.80 12.45 -5.62
C LEU A 253 16.09 11.87 -5.05
N ASN A 254 16.37 12.13 -3.78
CA ASN A 254 17.57 11.64 -3.11
C ASN A 254 17.57 10.11 -3.03
N ARG A 255 18.71 9.47 -3.35
CA ARG A 255 18.85 8.00 -3.38
C ARG A 255 18.72 7.36 -2.00
N GLU A 256 19.32 7.97 -0.97
CA GLU A 256 19.21 7.45 0.39
C GLU A 256 17.75 7.51 0.90
N PHE A 257 17.03 8.58 0.57
CA PHE A 257 15.62 8.68 0.90
C PHE A 257 14.79 7.61 0.18
N LEU A 258 15.05 7.37 -1.11
CA LEU A 258 14.40 6.27 -1.84
C LEU A 258 14.72 4.91 -1.19
N ARG A 259 15.99 4.71 -0.80
CA ARG A 259 16.41 3.48 -0.11
C ARG A 259 15.69 3.31 1.24
N GLU A 260 15.59 4.35 2.04
CA GLU A 260 14.82 4.36 3.30
C GLU A 260 13.35 3.99 3.08
N TYR A 261 12.73 4.53 2.04
CA TYR A 261 11.38 4.17 1.64
C TYR A 261 11.27 2.71 1.19
N CYS A 262 12.23 2.21 0.40
CA CYS A 262 12.28 0.82 -0.02
C CYS A 262 12.36 -0.13 1.19
N HIS A 263 13.25 0.14 2.16
CA HIS A 263 13.35 -0.66 3.37
C HIS A 263 12.05 -0.67 4.17
N TRP A 264 11.38 0.47 4.29
CA TRP A 264 10.08 0.53 4.96
C TRP A 264 9.00 -0.23 4.19
N GLN A 265 8.93 -0.09 2.87
CA GLN A 265 7.97 -0.85 2.04
C GLN A 265 8.24 -2.36 2.08
N ALA A 266 9.49 -2.78 2.14
CA ALA A 266 9.89 -4.18 2.25
C ALA A 266 9.27 -4.87 3.48
N VAL A 267 9.09 -4.13 4.59
CA VAL A 267 8.37 -4.65 5.78
C VAL A 267 6.94 -5.06 5.41
N LYS A 268 6.22 -4.22 4.66
CA LYS A 268 4.86 -4.56 4.20
C LYS A 268 4.86 -5.79 3.29
N PHE A 269 5.78 -5.86 2.33
CA PHE A 269 5.84 -6.99 1.42
C PHE A 269 6.21 -8.30 2.13
N SER A 270 7.07 -8.25 3.16
CA SER A 270 7.37 -9.43 3.98
C SER A 270 6.14 -9.89 4.80
N ILE A 271 5.31 -8.95 5.26
CA ILE A 271 4.03 -9.27 5.92
C ILE A 271 3.09 -9.98 4.95
N VAL A 272 2.97 -9.46 3.71
CA VAL A 272 2.12 -10.04 2.67
C VAL A 272 2.59 -11.44 2.31
N ASP A 273 3.88 -11.63 2.11
CA ASP A 273 4.47 -12.92 1.74
C ASP A 273 4.27 -13.99 2.82
N ARG A 274 4.55 -13.63 4.08
CA ARG A 274 4.29 -14.53 5.22
C ARG A 274 2.83 -14.91 5.37
N ALA A 275 1.92 -13.96 5.15
CA ALA A 275 0.49 -14.22 5.22
C ALA A 275 0.05 -15.16 4.07
N TYR A 276 0.58 -14.94 2.88
CA TYR A 276 0.31 -15.81 1.74
C TYR A 276 0.87 -17.22 1.96
N GLU A 277 2.14 -17.36 2.33
CA GLU A 277 2.79 -18.66 2.58
C GLU A 277 2.06 -19.46 3.67
N GLN A 278 1.59 -18.82 4.72
CA GLN A 278 0.84 -19.46 5.80
C GLN A 278 -0.46 -20.12 5.29
N ILE A 279 -1.12 -19.53 4.31
CA ILE A 279 -2.43 -19.98 3.80
C ILE A 279 -2.27 -20.90 2.59
N CYS A 280 -1.35 -20.56 1.68
CA CYS A 280 -1.20 -21.24 0.39
C CYS A 280 -0.04 -22.25 0.37
N GLY A 281 0.81 -22.24 1.40
CA GLY A 281 2.06 -22.99 1.42
C GLY A 281 3.19 -22.29 0.66
N PRO A 282 4.39 -22.89 0.61
CA PRO A 282 5.54 -22.31 -0.07
C PRO A 282 5.26 -22.14 -1.56
N VAL A 283 5.75 -21.03 -2.10
CA VAL A 283 5.58 -20.67 -3.52
C VAL A 283 6.26 -21.71 -4.41
N ARG A 284 5.59 -22.11 -5.46
CA ARG A 284 6.17 -22.93 -6.50
C ARG A 284 6.99 -22.03 -7.41
N LEU A 285 8.30 -22.18 -7.40
CA LEU A 285 9.16 -21.54 -8.38
C LEU A 285 9.00 -22.31 -9.69
N GLU A 286 8.61 -21.64 -10.78
CA GLU A 286 8.71 -22.25 -12.09
C GLU A 286 10.17 -22.58 -12.35
N LYS A 287 10.47 -23.87 -12.51
CA LYS A 287 11.81 -24.26 -13.00
C LYS A 287 11.94 -23.66 -14.39
N PRO A 288 13.00 -22.88 -14.68
CA PRO A 288 13.22 -22.42 -16.05
C PRO A 288 13.24 -23.64 -16.95
N GLU A 289 12.37 -23.67 -17.98
CA GLU A 289 12.42 -24.73 -19.00
C GLU A 289 13.86 -24.78 -19.53
N PRO A 290 14.47 -25.98 -19.61
CA PRO A 290 15.79 -26.08 -20.21
C PRO A 290 15.66 -25.59 -21.66
N ARG A 291 16.38 -24.52 -21.99
CA ARG A 291 16.48 -24.05 -23.38
C ARG A 291 16.89 -25.27 -24.22
N LEU A 292 15.97 -25.82 -25.01
CA LEU A 292 16.25 -26.83 -25.99
C LEU A 292 17.41 -26.34 -26.84
N GLY A 293 18.52 -27.06 -26.71
CA GLY A 293 19.75 -26.71 -27.38
C GLY A 293 19.55 -26.56 -28.86
N ALA A 294 20.11 -25.52 -29.44
CA ALA A 294 20.23 -25.35 -30.86
C ALA A 294 20.82 -26.64 -31.44
N VAL A 295 20.02 -27.33 -32.24
CA VAL A 295 20.48 -28.44 -33.07
C VAL A 295 21.51 -27.82 -34.00
N ARG A 296 22.78 -28.19 -33.82
CA ARG A 296 23.82 -27.94 -34.79
C ARG A 296 23.53 -28.86 -35.98
N GLU A 297 23.08 -28.26 -37.07
CA GLU A 297 23.18 -28.93 -38.37
C GLU A 297 24.65 -29.04 -38.71
N ALA A 298 25.06 -30.30 -38.98
CA ALA A 298 26.33 -30.66 -39.55
C ALA A 298 26.20 -30.74 -41.07
#